data_e086534a17000856a654e62d87681976
#
_entry.id   e086534a17000856a654e62d87681976
#
_cell.length_a   1.000
_cell.length_b   1.000
_cell.length_c   1.000
_cell.angle_alpha   90.00
_cell.angle_beta   90.00
_cell.angle_gamma   90.00
#
_symmetry.space_group_name_H-M   'P 1'
#
loop_
_entity.id
_entity.type
_entity.pdbx_description
1 polymer ?
#
loop_
_entity_poly.entity_id
_entity_poly.type
_entity_poly.pdbx_seq_one_letter_code
_entity_poly.pdbx_strand_id
1 'polypeptide(L)'
;MPSYSPAVKGGGGSLKFCIILGTRPEIIKMSPIIRKCEADGLDYLMIHTGQHYSYGMDRIFFDELLLPRPSFNLDVGSGPHGSQTGKMLAGIEGILANEKPGIVYVEGDTNTVLAGALAAAKLHIRIGHVEAGLRSFDRGMPEEINRVVADHVSDLLFSPTEAARQLLLREGIPEDKIFVTGNTIVDAVRENLKIAKDSPVLEKLRLRPRSYLLVTLHRQENVDDKARLGEIVESLGEV
;
A
#
# COMPACT_ATOMS: atom_id res chain seq x y z
N MET A 1 -13.75 -27.53 10.56
CA MET A 1 -12.66 -26.56 10.33
C MET A 1 -11.39 -27.33 10.04
N PRO A 2 -10.84 -27.30 8.83
CA PRO A 2 -9.54 -27.91 8.57
C PRO A 2 -8.47 -26.94 9.10
N SER A 3 -7.64 -27.44 10.00
CA SER A 3 -6.47 -26.75 10.53
C SER A 3 -5.41 -26.68 9.43
N TYR A 4 -5.24 -25.51 8.83
CA TYR A 4 -4.11 -25.25 7.94
C TYR A 4 -2.85 -25.09 8.79
N SER A 5 -2.03 -26.12 8.82
CA SER A 5 -0.66 -26.04 9.32
C SER A 5 0.26 -25.90 8.10
N PRO A 6 0.93 -24.75 7.90
CA PRO A 6 1.92 -24.65 6.85
C PRO A 6 3.13 -25.45 7.28
N ALA A 7 3.31 -26.65 6.72
CA ALA A 7 4.54 -27.41 6.87
C ALA A 7 5.67 -26.69 6.13
N VAL A 8 6.33 -25.75 6.79
CA VAL A 8 7.64 -25.25 6.37
C VAL A 8 8.68 -26.28 6.78
N LYS A 9 8.96 -27.23 5.88
CA LYS A 9 10.17 -28.05 5.97
C LYS A 9 11.30 -27.31 5.25
N GLY A 10 12.26 -26.81 5.99
CA GLY A 10 13.52 -26.32 5.41
C GLY A 10 14.28 -25.44 6.38
N GLY A 11 15.42 -25.91 6.87
CA GLY A 11 16.60 -25.20 7.35
C GLY A 11 16.40 -24.03 8.31
N GLY A 12 16.98 -24.06 9.47
CA GLY A 12 16.84 -23.07 10.56
C GLY A 12 17.36 -21.66 10.25
N GLY A 13 16.72 -20.97 9.30
CA GLY A 13 16.81 -19.54 9.06
C GLY A 13 15.40 -18.96 9.16
N SER A 14 15.22 -17.89 9.94
CA SER A 14 14.00 -17.10 9.95
C SER A 14 13.60 -16.76 8.52
N LEU A 15 12.32 -16.94 8.16
CA LEU A 15 11.81 -16.59 6.83
C LEU A 15 11.83 -15.06 6.73
N LYS A 16 12.79 -14.52 5.98
CA LYS A 16 12.86 -13.08 5.71
C LYS A 16 11.74 -12.67 4.76
N PHE A 17 10.96 -11.64 5.11
CA PHE A 17 9.99 -11.11 4.16
C PHE A 17 10.43 -9.74 3.61
N CYS A 18 9.75 -9.34 2.54
CA CYS A 18 9.92 -8.02 1.94
C CYS A 18 8.58 -7.31 1.87
N ILE A 19 8.51 -6.08 2.35
CA ILE A 19 7.37 -5.18 2.19
C ILE A 19 7.77 -4.15 1.14
N ILE A 20 6.97 -4.02 0.07
CA ILE A 20 7.20 -3.04 -0.99
C ILE A 20 6.08 -1.99 -0.93
N LEU A 21 6.47 -0.73 -0.88
CA LEU A 21 5.57 0.41 -0.85
C LEU A 21 6.20 1.62 -1.55
N GLY A 22 5.39 2.60 -1.96
CA GLY A 22 5.92 3.74 -2.72
C GLY A 22 5.09 5.01 -2.62
N THR A 23 3.93 4.94 -1.92
CA THR A 23 3.02 6.06 -1.77
C THR A 23 2.58 6.23 -0.32
N ARG A 24 2.11 7.43 0.02
CA ARG A 24 1.59 7.73 1.36
C ARG A 24 0.45 6.81 1.82
N PRO A 25 -0.56 6.53 0.97
CA PRO A 25 -1.61 5.58 1.34
C PRO A 25 -1.07 4.20 1.70
N GLU A 26 -0.12 3.67 0.94
CA GLU A 26 0.52 2.38 1.22
C GLU A 26 1.27 2.40 2.55
N ILE A 27 2.04 3.48 2.84
CA ILE A 27 2.73 3.63 4.14
C ILE A 27 1.72 3.59 5.29
N ILE A 28 0.62 4.33 5.17
CA ILE A 28 -0.43 4.39 6.20
C ILE A 28 -1.11 3.03 6.38
N LYS A 29 -1.54 2.39 5.29
CA LYS A 29 -2.26 1.12 5.34
C LYS A 29 -1.37 -0.05 5.78
N MET A 30 -0.08 -0.03 5.43
CA MET A 30 0.87 -1.04 5.87
C MET A 30 1.43 -0.79 7.28
N SER A 31 1.19 0.38 7.88
CA SER A 31 1.73 0.71 9.21
C SER A 31 1.37 -0.30 10.31
N PRO A 32 0.14 -0.85 10.40
CA PRO A 32 -0.18 -1.86 11.40
C PRO A 32 0.61 -3.15 11.21
N ILE A 33 0.81 -3.57 9.95
CA ILE A 33 1.59 -4.77 9.62
C ILE A 33 3.06 -4.55 9.99
N ILE A 34 3.63 -3.40 9.62
CA ILE A 34 5.03 -3.06 9.96
C ILE A 34 5.22 -3.03 11.47
N ARG A 35 4.34 -2.38 12.24
CA ARG A 35 4.40 -2.38 13.71
C ARG A 35 4.30 -3.77 14.31
N LYS A 36 3.47 -4.64 13.71
CA LYS A 36 3.36 -6.02 14.15
C LYS A 36 4.66 -6.79 13.90
N CYS A 37 5.32 -6.59 12.75
CA CYS A 37 6.63 -7.17 12.46
C CYS A 37 7.68 -6.74 13.50
N GLU A 38 7.73 -5.43 13.83
CA GLU A 38 8.63 -4.89 14.85
C GLU A 38 8.35 -5.50 16.23
N ALA A 39 7.09 -5.52 16.64
CA ALA A 39 6.69 -6.03 17.95
C ALA A 39 7.01 -7.53 18.14
N ASP A 40 6.92 -8.31 17.07
CA ASP A 40 7.21 -9.75 17.08
C ASP A 40 8.68 -10.07 16.78
N GLY A 41 9.52 -9.06 16.51
CA GLY A 41 10.92 -9.24 16.16
C GLY A 41 11.13 -10.06 14.88
N LEU A 42 10.25 -9.88 13.89
CA LEU A 42 10.31 -10.62 12.64
C LEU A 42 11.42 -10.07 11.73
N ASP A 43 12.10 -10.96 11.01
CA ASP A 43 13.12 -10.56 10.03
C ASP A 43 12.45 -10.11 8.73
N TYR A 44 12.51 -8.82 8.43
CA TYR A 44 11.95 -8.26 7.20
C TYR A 44 12.80 -7.11 6.66
N LEU A 45 12.64 -6.87 5.38
CA LEU A 45 13.16 -5.67 4.72
C LEU A 45 12.02 -4.87 4.10
N MET A 46 12.24 -3.58 3.93
CA MET A 46 11.28 -2.66 3.35
C MET A 46 11.91 -1.93 2.17
N ILE A 47 11.25 -2.01 1.00
CA ILE A 47 11.62 -1.28 -0.20
C ILE A 47 10.63 -0.15 -0.40
N HIS A 48 11.13 1.09 -0.44
CA HIS A 48 10.33 2.25 -0.82
C HIS A 48 10.70 2.67 -2.24
N THR A 49 9.70 2.72 -3.15
CA THR A 49 9.97 3.04 -4.56
C THR A 49 10.10 4.53 -4.83
N GLY A 50 9.55 5.39 -3.96
CA GLY A 50 9.55 6.84 -4.18
C GLY A 50 8.72 7.22 -5.39
N GLN A 51 7.48 6.71 -5.50
CA GLN A 51 6.60 6.95 -6.65
C GLN A 51 6.20 8.42 -6.82
N HIS A 52 6.06 9.15 -5.75
CA HIS A 52 5.79 10.60 -5.73
C HIS A 52 7.01 11.34 -5.19
N TYR A 53 7.14 12.62 -5.54
CA TYR A 53 8.20 13.58 -5.18
C TYR A 53 9.06 13.22 -3.96
N SER A 54 10.31 13.54 -4.02
CA SER A 54 11.39 13.38 -3.02
C SER A 54 11.05 12.64 -1.71
N TYR A 55 11.88 11.69 -1.35
CA TYR A 55 11.92 11.00 -0.04
C TYR A 55 11.68 11.92 1.18
N GLY A 56 12.01 13.22 1.09
CA GLY A 56 11.75 14.20 2.14
C GLY A 56 10.27 14.38 2.49
N MET A 57 9.34 14.22 1.53
CA MET A 57 7.90 14.33 1.79
C MET A 57 7.33 13.02 2.34
N ASP A 58 7.82 11.88 1.90
CA ASP A 58 7.36 10.57 2.38
C ASP A 58 7.96 10.24 3.75
N ARG A 59 9.17 10.74 4.04
CA ARG A 59 9.86 10.59 5.33
C ARG A 59 9.03 11.07 6.52
N ILE A 60 8.30 12.18 6.36
CA ILE A 60 7.41 12.69 7.41
C ILE A 60 6.41 11.63 7.87
N PHE A 61 5.88 10.82 6.95
CA PHE A 61 4.92 9.78 7.32
C PHE A 61 5.56 8.65 8.12
N PHE A 62 6.80 8.26 7.80
CA PHE A 62 7.52 7.28 8.63
C PHE A 62 7.79 7.83 10.04
N ASP A 63 8.23 9.08 10.14
CA ASP A 63 8.54 9.71 11.42
C ASP A 63 7.25 9.94 12.26
N GLU A 64 6.16 10.47 11.67
CA GLU A 64 4.89 10.72 12.37
C GLU A 64 4.15 9.44 12.76
N LEU A 65 4.24 8.39 11.95
CA LEU A 65 3.64 7.10 12.25
C LEU A 65 4.54 6.20 13.13
N LEU A 66 5.70 6.71 13.55
CA LEU A 66 6.68 5.98 14.37
C LEU A 66 7.09 4.64 13.73
N LEU A 67 7.33 4.67 12.41
CA LEU A 67 7.75 3.49 11.64
C LEU A 67 9.27 3.50 11.44
N PRO A 68 9.90 2.31 11.32
CA PRO A 68 11.29 2.23 10.92
C PRO A 68 11.48 2.74 9.49
N ARG A 69 12.69 3.18 9.18
CA ARG A 69 13.01 3.63 7.83
C ARG A 69 13.10 2.46 6.85
N PRO A 70 12.75 2.67 5.58
CA PRO A 70 12.95 1.67 4.54
C PRO A 70 14.41 1.21 4.48
N SER A 71 14.62 -0.09 4.27
CA SER A 71 15.94 -0.68 4.04
C SER A 71 16.55 -0.21 2.72
N PHE A 72 15.68 0.01 1.72
CA PHE A 72 16.05 0.48 0.38
C PHE A 72 15.08 1.55 -0.09
N ASN A 73 15.62 2.57 -0.78
CA ASN A 73 14.84 3.61 -1.44
C ASN A 73 15.29 3.73 -2.89
N LEU A 74 14.35 3.62 -3.84
CA LEU A 74 14.65 3.66 -5.27
C LEU A 74 14.59 5.06 -5.88
N ASP A 75 13.93 6.01 -5.20
CA ASP A 75 13.78 7.41 -5.64
C ASP A 75 13.34 7.56 -7.11
N VAL A 76 12.36 6.74 -7.54
CA VAL A 76 11.96 6.69 -8.96
C VAL A 76 11.32 8.00 -9.42
N GLY A 77 10.57 8.66 -8.55
CA GLY A 77 9.89 9.92 -8.84
C GLY A 77 8.69 9.77 -9.77
N SER A 78 8.05 10.91 -10.08
CA SER A 78 6.90 10.99 -10.97
C SER A 78 7.32 10.87 -12.44
N GLY A 79 6.42 10.35 -13.29
CA GLY A 79 6.67 10.21 -14.72
C GLY A 79 5.55 9.45 -15.43
N PRO A 80 5.65 9.26 -16.75
CA PRO A 80 4.70 8.42 -17.49
C PRO A 80 4.63 7.00 -16.90
N HIS A 81 3.43 6.44 -16.78
CA HIS A 81 3.18 5.18 -16.09
C HIS A 81 4.11 4.04 -16.51
N GLY A 82 4.28 3.82 -17.82
CA GLY A 82 5.16 2.76 -18.34
C GLY A 82 6.62 2.94 -17.94
N SER A 83 7.16 4.17 -18.07
CA SER A 83 8.54 4.49 -17.68
C SER A 83 8.73 4.33 -16.17
N GLN A 84 7.79 4.83 -15.37
CA GLN A 84 7.83 4.75 -13.94
C GLN A 84 7.79 3.28 -13.46
N THR A 85 6.81 2.51 -13.94
CA THR A 85 6.67 1.08 -13.62
C THR A 85 7.92 0.29 -14.03
N GLY A 86 8.48 0.56 -15.21
CA GLY A 86 9.68 -0.10 -15.69
C GLY A 86 10.92 0.15 -14.82
N LYS A 87 11.11 1.40 -14.35
CA LYS A 87 12.20 1.74 -13.42
C LYS A 87 12.02 1.06 -12.06
N MET A 88 10.80 1.07 -11.52
CA MET A 88 10.47 0.38 -10.27
C MET A 88 10.74 -1.12 -10.39
N LEU A 89 10.25 -1.75 -11.45
CA LEU A 89 10.41 -3.18 -11.69
C LEU A 89 11.89 -3.58 -11.72
N ALA A 90 12.72 -2.89 -12.50
CA ALA A 90 14.16 -3.16 -12.57
C ALA A 90 14.89 -2.95 -11.23
N GLY A 91 14.56 -1.86 -10.53
CA GLY A 91 15.14 -1.58 -9.21
C GLY A 91 14.76 -2.60 -8.15
N ILE A 92 13.48 -2.98 -8.09
CA ILE A 92 12.97 -4.00 -7.17
C ILE A 92 13.59 -5.35 -7.48
N GLU A 93 13.62 -5.76 -8.75
CA GLU A 93 14.20 -7.03 -9.19
C GLU A 93 15.66 -7.17 -8.72
N GLY A 94 16.47 -6.13 -8.90
CA GLY A 94 17.86 -6.12 -8.44
C GLY A 94 18.02 -6.33 -6.93
N ILE A 95 17.15 -5.70 -6.12
CA ILE A 95 17.16 -5.89 -4.66
C ILE A 95 16.70 -7.31 -4.30
N LEU A 96 15.57 -7.77 -4.86
CA LEU A 96 15.01 -9.09 -4.55
C LEU A 96 15.96 -10.24 -4.95
N ALA A 97 16.68 -10.10 -6.06
CA ALA A 97 17.67 -11.08 -6.51
C ALA A 97 18.84 -11.23 -5.51
N ASN A 98 19.24 -10.14 -4.86
CA ASN A 98 20.30 -10.12 -3.86
C ASN A 98 19.81 -10.60 -2.48
N GLU A 99 18.69 -10.07 -2.01
CA GLU A 99 18.16 -10.27 -0.65
C GLU A 99 17.41 -11.61 -0.48
N LYS A 100 16.86 -12.14 -1.57
CA LYS A 100 16.18 -13.45 -1.65
C LYS A 100 15.13 -13.67 -0.54
N PRO A 101 14.18 -12.76 -0.34
CA PRO A 101 13.15 -12.98 0.67
C PRO A 101 12.28 -14.18 0.30
N GLY A 102 11.72 -14.86 1.31
CA GLY A 102 10.83 -16.00 1.08
C GLY A 102 9.43 -15.60 0.60
N ILE A 103 9.04 -14.34 0.85
CA ILE A 103 7.77 -13.77 0.40
C ILE A 103 7.87 -12.25 0.29
N VAL A 104 7.14 -11.69 -0.67
CA VAL A 104 6.97 -10.25 -0.88
C VAL A 104 5.52 -9.86 -0.57
N TYR A 105 5.32 -8.77 0.17
CA TYR A 105 4.02 -8.17 0.39
C TYR A 105 3.90 -6.85 -0.35
N VAL A 106 2.78 -6.69 -1.07
CA VAL A 106 2.36 -5.46 -1.74
C VAL A 106 0.96 -5.07 -1.26
N GLU A 107 0.60 -3.78 -1.30
CA GLU A 107 -0.69 -3.28 -0.82
C GLU A 107 -1.34 -2.34 -1.82
N GLY A 108 -2.61 -2.60 -2.18
CA GLY A 108 -3.42 -1.72 -3.02
C GLY A 108 -3.21 -1.91 -4.52
N ASP A 109 -3.09 -0.79 -5.27
CA ASP A 109 -3.24 -0.81 -6.72
C ASP A 109 -2.34 0.18 -7.48
N THR A 110 -1.29 0.66 -6.85
CA THR A 110 -0.36 1.62 -7.47
C THR A 110 0.57 0.98 -8.49
N ASN A 111 1.34 1.79 -9.23
CA ASN A 111 2.41 1.28 -10.09
C ASN A 111 3.48 0.52 -9.29
N THR A 112 3.68 0.88 -8.02
CA THR A 112 4.57 0.17 -7.09
C THR A 112 4.11 -1.27 -6.86
N VAL A 113 2.81 -1.46 -6.64
CA VAL A 113 2.19 -2.78 -6.44
C VAL A 113 2.38 -3.65 -7.68
N LEU A 114 2.05 -3.12 -8.85
CA LEU A 114 2.24 -3.82 -10.12
C LEU A 114 3.71 -4.23 -10.32
N ALA A 115 4.64 -3.28 -10.16
CA ALA A 115 6.06 -3.53 -10.34
C ALA A 115 6.60 -4.55 -9.32
N GLY A 116 6.22 -4.42 -8.04
CA GLY A 116 6.62 -5.32 -6.98
C GLY A 116 6.13 -6.75 -7.19
N ALA A 117 4.84 -6.90 -7.51
CA ALA A 117 4.26 -8.21 -7.78
C ALA A 117 4.89 -8.88 -9.01
N LEU A 118 5.07 -8.15 -10.10
CA LEU A 118 5.71 -8.71 -11.30
C LEU A 118 7.18 -9.07 -11.09
N ALA A 119 7.97 -8.24 -10.40
CA ALA A 119 9.36 -8.54 -10.10
C ALA A 119 9.48 -9.83 -9.25
N ALA A 120 8.67 -9.95 -8.19
CA ALA A 120 8.66 -11.13 -7.35
C ALA A 120 8.22 -12.39 -8.11
N ALA A 121 7.14 -12.30 -8.92
CA ALA A 121 6.67 -13.42 -9.75
C ALA A 121 7.75 -13.93 -10.72
N LYS A 122 8.48 -13.02 -11.38
CA LYS A 122 9.56 -13.38 -12.31
C LYS A 122 10.74 -14.05 -11.62
N LEU A 123 10.97 -13.76 -10.35
CA LEU A 123 12.02 -14.38 -9.52
C LEU A 123 11.52 -15.62 -8.76
N HIS A 124 10.27 -16.05 -9.00
CA HIS A 124 9.64 -17.18 -8.30
C HIS A 124 9.57 -16.99 -6.77
N ILE A 125 9.51 -15.75 -6.30
CA ILE A 125 9.29 -15.39 -4.91
C ILE A 125 7.79 -15.30 -4.67
N ARG A 126 7.29 -15.91 -3.60
CA ARG A 126 5.86 -15.86 -3.25
C ARG A 126 5.39 -14.43 -3.00
N ILE A 127 4.12 -14.16 -3.30
CA ILE A 127 3.54 -12.83 -3.22
C ILE A 127 2.29 -12.86 -2.35
N GLY A 128 2.22 -11.98 -1.36
CA GLY A 128 1.03 -11.65 -0.62
C GLY A 128 0.49 -10.28 -1.05
N HIS A 129 -0.74 -10.24 -1.57
CA HIS A 129 -1.39 -9.00 -1.97
C HIS A 129 -2.42 -8.59 -0.91
N VAL A 130 -2.16 -7.47 -0.25
CA VAL A 130 -3.05 -6.85 0.74
C VAL A 130 -4.03 -5.93 0.04
N GLU A 131 -5.29 -5.94 0.45
CA GLU A 131 -6.41 -5.24 -0.18
C GLU A 131 -6.81 -5.85 -1.56
N ALA A 132 -6.61 -7.15 -1.71
CA ALA A 132 -6.91 -7.89 -2.94
C ALA A 132 -8.41 -7.99 -3.25
N GLY A 133 -8.76 -8.05 -4.54
CA GLY A 133 -10.12 -8.34 -5.01
C GLY A 133 -11.04 -7.12 -5.13
N LEU A 134 -10.57 -5.91 -4.88
CA LEU A 134 -11.34 -4.70 -5.20
C LEU A 134 -11.40 -4.48 -6.71
N ARG A 135 -12.56 -4.03 -7.21
CA ARG A 135 -12.78 -3.73 -8.65
C ARG A 135 -13.60 -2.46 -8.82
N SER A 136 -13.14 -1.60 -9.72
CA SER A 136 -13.91 -0.47 -10.23
C SER A 136 -14.64 -0.83 -11.53
N PHE A 137 -14.15 -1.88 -12.24
CA PHE A 137 -14.58 -2.27 -13.58
C PHE A 137 -14.35 -1.19 -14.65
N ASP A 138 -13.64 -0.12 -14.32
CA ASP A 138 -13.25 0.93 -15.24
C ASP A 138 -11.80 0.75 -15.69
N ARG A 139 -11.62 0.17 -16.88
CA ARG A 139 -10.30 -0.06 -17.46
C ARG A 139 -9.60 1.22 -17.94
N GLY A 140 -10.29 2.37 -17.91
CA GLY A 140 -9.67 3.67 -18.09
C GLY A 140 -8.80 4.09 -16.89
N MET A 141 -9.01 3.47 -15.73
CA MET A 141 -8.19 3.69 -14.54
C MET A 141 -6.95 2.80 -14.55
N PRO A 142 -5.73 3.38 -14.50
CA PRO A 142 -4.48 2.62 -14.38
C PRO A 142 -4.47 1.67 -13.18
N GLU A 143 -5.08 2.09 -12.08
CA GLU A 143 -5.20 1.33 -10.83
C GLU A 143 -5.98 0.03 -11.02
N GLU A 144 -7.02 0.03 -11.89
CA GLU A 144 -7.78 -1.18 -12.18
C GLU A 144 -6.91 -2.23 -12.88
N ILE A 145 -6.08 -1.80 -13.81
CA ILE A 145 -5.13 -2.68 -14.49
C ILE A 145 -4.13 -3.26 -13.48
N ASN A 146 -3.58 -2.40 -12.64
CA ASN A 146 -2.56 -2.77 -11.64
C ASN A 146 -3.10 -3.85 -10.68
N ARG A 147 -4.30 -3.63 -10.09
CA ARG A 147 -4.88 -4.56 -9.11
C ARG A 147 -5.25 -5.91 -9.72
N VAL A 148 -5.81 -5.92 -10.94
CA VAL A 148 -6.14 -7.17 -11.63
C VAL A 148 -4.87 -7.99 -11.87
N VAL A 149 -3.82 -7.37 -12.39
CA VAL A 149 -2.56 -8.08 -12.65
C VAL A 149 -1.91 -8.55 -11.35
N ALA A 150 -1.85 -7.71 -10.32
CA ALA A 150 -1.29 -8.06 -9.02
C ALA A 150 -2.03 -9.25 -8.38
N ASP A 151 -3.37 -9.24 -8.40
CA ASP A 151 -4.18 -10.35 -7.89
C ASP A 151 -3.85 -11.67 -8.61
N HIS A 152 -3.75 -11.65 -9.95
CA HIS A 152 -3.55 -12.87 -10.74
C HIS A 152 -2.13 -13.46 -10.63
N VAL A 153 -1.13 -12.67 -10.24
CA VAL A 153 0.23 -13.20 -10.04
C VAL A 153 0.54 -13.52 -8.58
N SER A 154 -0.40 -13.24 -7.66
CA SER A 154 -0.20 -13.43 -6.22
C SER A 154 -0.53 -14.86 -5.76
N ASP A 155 0.16 -15.30 -4.70
CA ASP A 155 -0.01 -16.59 -4.06
C ASP A 155 -0.97 -16.54 -2.86
N LEU A 156 -0.99 -15.40 -2.15
CA LEU A 156 -1.85 -15.14 -1.01
C LEU A 156 -2.58 -13.81 -1.25
N LEU A 157 -3.91 -13.84 -1.22
CA LEU A 157 -4.75 -12.68 -1.46
C LEU A 157 -5.54 -12.34 -0.20
N PHE A 158 -5.22 -11.21 0.39
CA PHE A 158 -5.86 -10.73 1.63
C PHE A 158 -6.98 -9.75 1.26
N SER A 159 -8.20 -10.27 1.15
CA SER A 159 -9.38 -9.51 0.75
C SER A 159 -9.96 -8.72 1.92
N PRO A 160 -10.35 -7.44 1.71
CA PRO A 160 -10.94 -6.64 2.77
C PRO A 160 -12.37 -7.06 3.14
N THR A 161 -13.09 -7.68 2.21
CA THR A 161 -14.50 -8.06 2.39
C THR A 161 -14.83 -9.38 1.69
N GLU A 162 -15.94 -10.00 2.09
CA GLU A 162 -16.48 -11.17 1.38
C GLU A 162 -16.88 -10.83 -0.08
N ALA A 163 -17.34 -9.61 -0.34
CA ALA A 163 -17.64 -9.15 -1.70
C ALA A 163 -16.39 -9.16 -2.60
N ALA A 164 -15.25 -8.68 -2.08
CA ALA A 164 -13.97 -8.73 -2.80
C ALA A 164 -13.52 -10.18 -3.05
N ARG A 165 -13.66 -11.07 -2.05
CA ARG A 165 -13.41 -12.50 -2.21
C ARG A 165 -14.24 -13.11 -3.35
N GLN A 166 -15.53 -12.79 -3.42
CA GLN A 166 -16.41 -13.31 -4.47
C GLN A 166 -16.02 -12.83 -5.88
N LEU A 167 -15.44 -11.62 -6.00
CA LEU A 167 -14.91 -11.15 -7.28
C LEU A 167 -13.70 -11.97 -7.71
N LEU A 168 -12.76 -12.24 -6.82
CA LEU A 168 -11.58 -13.08 -7.10
C LEU A 168 -11.98 -14.50 -7.52
N LEU A 169 -12.96 -15.11 -6.84
CA LEU A 169 -13.48 -16.43 -7.22
C LEU A 169 -14.10 -16.44 -8.61
N ARG A 170 -14.86 -15.38 -8.99
CA ARG A 170 -15.43 -15.24 -10.34
C ARG A 170 -14.37 -15.08 -11.42
N GLU A 171 -13.22 -14.52 -11.08
CA GLU A 171 -12.07 -14.39 -11.98
C GLU A 171 -11.22 -15.66 -12.06
N GLY A 172 -11.61 -16.72 -11.35
CA GLY A 172 -10.96 -18.03 -11.38
C GLY A 172 -9.77 -18.18 -10.43
N ILE A 173 -9.60 -17.27 -9.48
CA ILE A 173 -8.58 -17.42 -8.43
C ILE A 173 -8.99 -18.58 -7.50
N PRO A 174 -8.08 -19.53 -7.21
CA PRO A 174 -8.36 -20.65 -6.29
C PRO A 174 -8.71 -20.17 -4.88
N GLU A 175 -9.72 -20.81 -4.29
CA GLU A 175 -10.24 -20.40 -2.97
C GLU A 175 -9.21 -20.49 -1.85
N ASP A 176 -8.33 -21.46 -1.90
CA ASP A 176 -7.26 -21.69 -0.93
C ASP A 176 -6.18 -20.59 -0.90
N LYS A 177 -6.16 -19.73 -1.92
CA LYS A 177 -5.31 -18.53 -1.97
C LYS A 177 -5.95 -17.29 -1.36
N ILE A 178 -7.26 -17.28 -1.05
CA ILE A 178 -8.02 -16.09 -0.69
C ILE A 178 -8.37 -16.08 0.80
N PHE A 179 -7.98 -15.03 1.49
CA PHE A 179 -8.21 -14.84 2.93
C PHE A 179 -8.96 -13.53 3.16
N VAL A 180 -10.15 -13.59 3.79
CA VAL A 180 -10.89 -12.39 4.19
C VAL A 180 -10.36 -11.91 5.53
N THR A 181 -9.62 -10.81 5.51
CA THR A 181 -8.87 -10.30 6.68
C THR A 181 -9.37 -8.95 7.21
N GLY A 182 -10.31 -8.30 6.50
CA GLY A 182 -10.63 -6.91 6.75
C GLY A 182 -9.67 -5.96 6.04
N ASN A 183 -9.81 -4.67 6.31
CA ASN A 183 -8.97 -3.63 5.68
C ASN A 183 -8.05 -3.01 6.73
N THR A 184 -6.76 -3.02 6.46
CA THR A 184 -5.70 -2.50 7.32
C THR A 184 -5.84 -1.00 7.65
N ILE A 185 -6.58 -0.23 6.81
CA ILE A 185 -6.87 1.17 7.10
C ILE A 185 -7.66 1.35 8.41
N VAL A 186 -8.51 0.37 8.77
CA VAL A 186 -9.27 0.40 10.03
C VAL A 186 -8.32 0.32 11.23
N ASP A 187 -7.35 -0.58 11.16
CA ASP A 187 -6.34 -0.72 12.21
C ASP A 187 -5.42 0.50 12.24
N ALA A 188 -5.01 1.01 11.08
CA ALA A 188 -4.22 2.23 10.97
C ALA A 188 -4.93 3.42 11.63
N VAL A 189 -6.23 3.61 11.36
CA VAL A 189 -7.02 4.68 12.01
C VAL A 189 -7.06 4.49 13.52
N ARG A 190 -7.37 3.28 14.02
CA ARG A 190 -7.47 2.99 15.46
C ARG A 190 -6.14 3.23 16.20
N GLU A 191 -5.03 2.82 15.60
CA GLU A 191 -3.71 2.99 16.19
C GLU A 191 -3.28 4.47 16.16
N ASN A 192 -3.50 5.14 15.02
CA ASN A 192 -3.09 6.53 14.86
C ASN A 192 -3.96 7.51 15.65
N LEU A 193 -5.20 7.17 16.00
CA LEU A 193 -6.00 7.96 16.94
C LEU A 193 -5.30 8.14 18.29
N LYS A 194 -4.49 7.17 18.73
CA LYS A 194 -3.72 7.29 19.99
C LYS A 194 -2.61 8.32 19.84
N ILE A 195 -1.90 8.30 18.72
CA ILE A 195 -0.81 9.26 18.40
C ILE A 195 -1.39 10.66 18.17
N ALA A 196 -2.53 10.75 17.46
CA ALA A 196 -3.16 12.01 17.11
C ALA A 196 -3.67 12.81 18.34
N LYS A 197 -3.94 12.15 19.47
CA LYS A 197 -4.37 12.84 20.71
C LYS A 197 -3.35 13.85 21.22
N ASP A 198 -2.07 13.58 21.00
CA ASP A 198 -0.98 14.43 21.44
C ASP A 198 -0.51 15.43 20.36
N SER A 199 -1.24 15.49 19.23
CA SER A 199 -0.91 16.37 18.11
C SER A 199 -1.26 17.85 18.44
N PRO A 200 -0.31 18.79 18.30
CA PRO A 200 -0.57 20.20 18.52
C PRO A 200 -1.24 20.91 17.33
N VAL A 201 -1.74 20.15 16.33
CA VAL A 201 -2.23 20.73 15.06
C VAL A 201 -3.40 21.67 15.24
N LEU A 202 -4.36 21.36 16.14
CA LEU A 202 -5.51 22.23 16.39
C LEU A 202 -5.08 23.55 17.04
N GLU A 203 -4.15 23.50 17.97
CA GLU A 203 -3.57 24.69 18.60
C GLU A 203 -2.80 25.54 17.58
N LYS A 204 -1.91 24.91 16.79
CA LYS A 204 -1.14 25.58 15.74
C LYS A 204 -2.04 26.29 14.72
N LEU A 205 -3.16 25.67 14.35
CA LEU A 205 -4.12 26.23 13.40
C LEU A 205 -5.20 27.08 14.06
N ARG A 206 -5.17 27.25 15.40
CA ARG A 206 -6.17 27.98 16.20
C ARG A 206 -7.59 27.47 15.97
N LEU A 207 -7.75 26.15 15.76
CA LEU A 207 -9.03 25.51 15.57
C LEU A 207 -9.59 24.98 16.87
N ARG A 208 -10.92 25.05 17.03
CA ARG A 208 -11.62 24.40 18.14
C ARG A 208 -12.12 23.03 17.71
N PRO A 209 -12.06 22.01 18.57
CA PRO A 209 -12.63 20.70 18.26
C PRO A 209 -14.11 20.83 17.85
N ARG A 210 -14.50 20.12 16.81
CA ARG A 210 -15.88 20.10 16.27
C ARG A 210 -16.40 21.43 15.71
N SER A 211 -15.53 22.39 15.43
CA SER A 211 -15.90 23.68 14.86
C SER A 211 -15.20 23.98 13.54
N TYR A 212 -14.83 22.95 12.80
CA TYR A 212 -14.25 23.07 11.47
C TYR A 212 -14.64 21.88 10.59
N LEU A 213 -14.57 22.07 9.30
CA LEU A 213 -14.69 21.03 8.29
C LEU A 213 -13.32 20.80 7.67
N LEU A 214 -12.92 19.53 7.56
CA LEU A 214 -11.73 19.12 6.83
C LEU A 214 -12.13 18.69 5.43
N VAL A 215 -11.65 19.43 4.42
CA VAL A 215 -11.92 19.12 3.01
C VAL A 215 -10.62 18.72 2.33
N THR A 216 -10.67 17.66 1.51
CA THR A 216 -9.57 17.25 0.65
C THR A 216 -10.03 17.14 -0.80
N LEU A 217 -9.24 17.73 -1.70
CA LEU A 217 -9.47 17.69 -3.15
C LEU A 217 -8.21 17.16 -3.81
N HIS A 218 -8.29 16.06 -4.54
CA HIS A 218 -7.11 15.38 -5.09
C HIS A 218 -7.33 14.72 -6.48
N ARG A 219 -8.54 14.78 -7.04
CA ARG A 219 -8.80 14.26 -8.40
C ARG A 219 -8.38 15.28 -9.44
N GLN A 220 -7.68 14.86 -10.51
CA GLN A 220 -7.19 15.71 -11.58
C GLN A 220 -8.30 16.59 -12.17
N GLU A 221 -9.47 16.01 -12.45
CA GLU A 221 -10.64 16.74 -12.96
C GLU A 221 -11.10 17.90 -12.06
N ASN A 222 -10.75 17.87 -10.77
CA ASN A 222 -11.14 18.92 -9.82
C ASN A 222 -10.04 19.95 -9.57
N VAL A 223 -8.76 19.59 -9.72
CA VAL A 223 -7.64 20.44 -9.30
C VAL A 223 -6.82 20.98 -10.47
N ASP A 224 -6.85 20.36 -11.66
CA ASP A 224 -6.11 20.80 -12.83
C ASP A 224 -6.88 21.86 -13.63
N ASP A 225 -8.21 21.91 -13.50
CA ASP A 225 -9.05 22.96 -14.08
C ASP A 225 -9.26 24.10 -13.06
N LYS A 226 -8.68 25.27 -13.36
CA LYS A 226 -8.77 26.46 -12.49
C LYS A 226 -10.19 26.95 -12.29
N ALA A 227 -11.04 26.90 -13.32
CA ALA A 227 -12.42 27.35 -13.23
C ALA A 227 -13.22 26.47 -12.28
N ARG A 228 -13.12 25.15 -12.47
CA ARG A 228 -13.77 24.16 -11.62
C ARG A 228 -13.28 24.21 -10.18
N LEU A 229 -11.97 24.34 -9.95
CA LEU A 229 -11.42 24.49 -8.61
C LEU A 229 -11.93 25.77 -7.94
N GLY A 230 -12.03 26.89 -8.70
CA GLY A 230 -12.58 28.15 -8.23
C GLY A 230 -14.02 28.00 -7.76
N GLU A 231 -14.90 27.39 -8.57
CA GLU A 231 -16.30 27.11 -8.23
C GLU A 231 -16.45 26.27 -6.96
N ILE A 232 -15.59 25.24 -6.80
CA ILE A 232 -15.59 24.39 -5.61
C ILE A 232 -15.18 25.21 -4.37
N VAL A 233 -14.14 26.03 -4.47
CA VAL A 233 -13.67 26.86 -3.35
C VAL A 233 -14.69 27.91 -2.96
N GLU A 234 -15.36 28.57 -3.93
CA GLU A 234 -16.45 29.52 -3.66
C GLU A 234 -17.61 28.85 -2.94
N SER A 235 -18.06 27.69 -3.44
CA SER A 235 -19.15 26.91 -2.81
C SER A 235 -18.83 26.49 -1.37
N LEU A 236 -17.57 26.14 -1.10
CA LEU A 236 -17.11 25.83 0.26
C LEU A 236 -17.06 27.05 1.18
N GLY A 237 -16.89 28.25 0.61
CA GLY A 237 -16.93 29.51 1.35
C GLY A 237 -18.34 29.95 1.80
N GLU A 238 -19.38 29.35 1.24
CA GLU A 238 -20.79 29.60 1.58
C GLU A 238 -21.30 28.71 2.73
N VAL A 239 -20.53 27.70 3.15
CA VAL A 239 -20.86 26.75 4.22
C VAL A 239 -20.26 27.18 5.55
#